data_8120c94e81e8234d9a1b50964786a702
#
_entry.id   8120c94e81e8234d9a1b50964786a702
#
_cell.length_a   1.000
_cell.length_b   1.000
_cell.length_c   1.000
_cell.angle_alpha   90.00
_cell.angle_beta   90.00
_cell.angle_gamma   90.00
#
_symmetry.space_group_name_H-M   'P 1'
#
loop_
_entity.id
_entity.type
_entity.pdbx_description
1 polymer ?
#
loop_
_entity_poly.entity_id
_entity_poly.type
_entity_poly.pdbx_seq_one_letter_code
_entity_poly.pdbx_strand_id
1 'polypeptide(L)'
;MANPLLNEKRLEQAAKANGSGWAAPDPATRVGMSDGPVTPWVGAGRTMTVAGTASATAVLFVLLLAAATVGWLGVDAPQGEVYKFPSYAIGGLFVGFGLAIFLSFKPHLAKFLAPVYAIAEGLFVGAISKAYETYYDGIVIQAAGATIAVFAVMLAMYSLRIIKVTNRFRRIVIGATMGIALFYGVSMLMSLFGATPPFISSASGFGIGFSFLVAGLAAFNLALDFDFIERGAKQGMPESTEWFAAFGLMVTVVWLYLEILRLLSKLRQR
;
A
#
# COMPACT_ATOMS: atom_id res chain seq x y z
N MET A 1 13.30 -3.18 -48.24
CA MET A 1 14.26 -2.04 -48.32
C MET A 1 15.45 -2.42 -47.46
N ALA A 2 16.60 -2.70 -48.09
CA ALA A 2 17.81 -3.10 -47.39
C ALA A 2 18.40 -1.88 -46.69
N ASN A 3 18.69 -1.99 -45.39
CA ASN A 3 19.32 -0.94 -44.58
C ASN A 3 20.73 -0.67 -45.14
N PRO A 4 21.05 0.56 -45.61
CA PRO A 4 22.36 0.87 -46.23
C PRO A 4 23.54 0.82 -45.23
N LEU A 5 23.25 0.69 -43.93
CA LEU A 5 24.27 0.56 -42.86
C LEU A 5 24.71 -0.89 -42.61
N LEU A 6 23.99 -1.87 -43.13
CA LEU A 6 24.28 -3.32 -42.99
C LEU A 6 24.75 -3.95 -44.32
N ASN A 7 25.69 -3.29 -45.02
CA ASN A 7 26.27 -3.83 -46.23
C ASN A 7 27.41 -4.81 -45.83
N GLU A 8 27.30 -6.09 -46.23
CA GLU A 8 28.27 -7.15 -45.97
C GLU A 8 29.71 -6.74 -46.25
N LYS A 9 29.94 -5.97 -47.34
CA LYS A 9 31.27 -5.44 -47.66
C LYS A 9 31.87 -4.51 -46.59
N ARG A 10 31.03 -3.75 -45.87
CA ARG A 10 31.51 -2.91 -44.75
C ARG A 10 31.82 -3.75 -43.50
N LEU A 11 31.06 -4.81 -43.25
CA LEU A 11 31.33 -5.75 -42.17
C LEU A 11 32.65 -6.52 -42.40
N GLU A 12 32.89 -6.95 -43.65
CA GLU A 12 34.20 -7.57 -43.98
C GLU A 12 35.37 -6.59 -43.92
N GLN A 13 35.19 -5.35 -44.30
CA GLN A 13 36.25 -4.33 -44.19
C GLN A 13 36.50 -3.95 -42.73
N ALA A 14 35.48 -3.89 -41.88
CA ALA A 14 35.65 -3.66 -40.44
C ALA A 14 36.31 -4.85 -39.75
N ALA A 15 36.01 -6.06 -40.14
CA ALA A 15 36.69 -7.29 -39.65
C ALA A 15 38.15 -7.35 -40.07
N LYS A 16 38.51 -6.88 -41.26
CA LYS A 16 39.91 -6.80 -41.75
C LYS A 16 40.71 -5.64 -41.16
N ALA A 17 40.05 -4.53 -40.83
CA ALA A 17 40.72 -3.33 -40.25
C ALA A 17 41.09 -3.48 -38.76
N ASN A 18 40.39 -4.34 -38.04
CA ASN A 18 40.58 -4.50 -36.60
C ASN A 18 41.54 -5.64 -36.20
N GLY A 19 42.43 -6.12 -37.07
CA GLY A 19 43.57 -6.98 -36.74
C GLY A 19 43.44 -8.10 -35.71
N SER A 20 42.31 -8.14 -34.99
CA SER A 20 41.85 -9.15 -34.06
C SER A 20 40.68 -9.89 -34.70
N GLY A 21 40.98 -10.83 -35.56
CA GLY A 21 39.97 -11.79 -35.99
C GLY A 21 39.31 -12.36 -34.75
N TRP A 22 37.97 -12.41 -34.77
CA TRP A 22 37.18 -13.20 -33.84
C TRP A 22 37.53 -14.68 -34.09
N ALA A 23 38.77 -15.06 -33.76
CA ALA A 23 39.14 -16.45 -33.62
C ALA A 23 38.48 -16.94 -32.34
N ALA A 24 37.55 -17.91 -32.47
CA ALA A 24 37.06 -18.60 -31.30
C ALA A 24 38.30 -19.01 -30.47
N PRO A 25 38.32 -18.75 -29.15
CA PRO A 25 39.44 -19.13 -28.31
C PRO A 25 39.80 -20.61 -28.54
N ASP A 26 41.07 -20.90 -28.80
CA ASP A 26 41.56 -22.25 -29.02
C ASP A 26 41.06 -23.13 -27.84
N PRO A 27 40.41 -24.28 -28.09
CA PRO A 27 39.94 -25.17 -27.03
C PRO A 27 41.07 -25.59 -26.07
N ALA A 28 42.33 -25.52 -26.51
CA ALA A 28 43.51 -25.84 -25.69
C ALA A 28 43.86 -24.76 -24.65
N THR A 29 43.36 -23.50 -24.79
CA THR A 29 43.58 -22.39 -23.83
C THR A 29 42.49 -22.26 -22.76
N ARG A 30 41.53 -23.20 -22.71
CA ARG A 30 40.53 -23.29 -21.62
C ARG A 30 41.13 -23.87 -20.35
N VAL A 31 42.24 -23.30 -19.86
CA VAL A 31 42.74 -23.63 -18.53
C VAL A 31 41.98 -22.75 -17.54
N GLY A 32 41.01 -23.33 -16.83
CA GLY A 32 40.50 -22.78 -15.59
C GLY A 32 39.22 -21.94 -15.64
N MET A 33 38.43 -21.93 -16.72
CA MET A 33 37.05 -21.54 -16.61
C MET A 33 36.26 -22.72 -16.05
N SER A 34 36.00 -22.71 -14.73
CA SER A 34 35.00 -23.61 -14.16
C SER A 34 33.67 -23.36 -14.90
N ASP A 35 33.06 -24.46 -15.37
CA ASP A 35 31.67 -24.46 -15.86
C ASP A 35 30.70 -24.21 -14.70
N GLY A 36 30.99 -23.23 -13.84
CA GLY A 36 30.02 -22.66 -12.92
C GLY A 36 28.95 -21.95 -13.73
N PRO A 37 27.69 -22.03 -13.31
CA PRO A 37 26.63 -21.29 -13.98
C PRO A 37 27.09 -19.85 -14.09
N VAL A 38 27.17 -19.32 -15.33
CA VAL A 38 27.35 -17.88 -15.59
C VAL A 38 26.20 -17.16 -14.86
N THR A 39 26.48 -16.82 -13.60
CA THR A 39 25.57 -15.88 -12.92
C THR A 39 25.57 -14.62 -13.78
N PRO A 40 24.42 -14.25 -14.36
CA PRO A 40 24.34 -12.97 -15.01
C PRO A 40 24.84 -11.94 -14.01
N TRP A 41 25.68 -11.02 -14.43
CA TRP A 41 26.05 -9.82 -13.67
C TRP A 41 24.79 -8.92 -13.51
N VAL A 42 23.74 -9.52 -12.99
CA VAL A 42 22.66 -8.79 -12.34
C VAL A 42 23.32 -8.36 -11.05
N GLY A 43 23.64 -7.09 -10.94
CA GLY A 43 24.21 -6.52 -9.73
C GLY A 43 23.47 -7.13 -8.56
N ALA A 44 24.22 -7.68 -7.59
CA ALA A 44 23.74 -8.52 -6.50
C ALA A 44 22.82 -7.81 -5.52
N GLY A 45 21.79 -7.12 -6.03
CA GLY A 45 20.68 -6.60 -5.27
C GLY A 45 19.70 -7.74 -4.99
N ARG A 46 19.37 -7.94 -3.73
CA ARG A 46 18.30 -8.85 -3.35
C ARG A 46 17.02 -8.45 -4.07
N THR A 47 16.31 -9.45 -4.58
CA THR A 47 15.03 -9.27 -5.24
C THR A 47 13.89 -9.34 -4.24
N MET A 48 12.81 -8.64 -4.53
CA MET A 48 11.57 -8.66 -3.75
C MET A 48 11.03 -10.06 -3.60
N THR A 49 10.62 -10.40 -2.38
CA THR A 49 9.96 -11.65 -2.04
C THR A 49 8.64 -11.41 -1.33
N VAL A 50 7.70 -12.36 -1.45
CA VAL A 50 6.43 -12.29 -0.70
C VAL A 50 6.72 -12.35 0.81
N ALA A 51 7.65 -13.20 1.24
CA ALA A 51 8.03 -13.34 2.65
C ALA A 51 8.67 -12.05 3.20
N GLY A 52 9.56 -11.40 2.44
CA GLY A 52 10.16 -10.13 2.81
C GLY A 52 9.13 -9.03 2.95
N THR A 53 8.17 -8.95 2.01
CA THR A 53 7.04 -8.01 2.10
C THR A 53 6.17 -8.29 3.32
N ALA A 54 5.87 -9.55 3.62
CA ALA A 54 5.09 -9.91 4.81
C ALA A 54 5.81 -9.53 6.10
N SER A 55 7.13 -9.73 6.17
CA SER A 55 7.96 -9.31 7.32
C SER A 55 7.97 -7.80 7.49
N ALA A 56 8.15 -7.04 6.40
CA ALA A 56 8.08 -5.57 6.42
C ALA A 56 6.68 -5.10 6.87
N THR A 57 5.62 -5.73 6.36
CA THR A 57 4.24 -5.45 6.78
C THR A 57 4.04 -5.68 8.27
N ALA A 58 4.51 -6.81 8.80
CA ALA A 58 4.42 -7.12 10.23
C ALA A 58 5.13 -6.05 11.09
N VAL A 59 6.33 -5.62 10.69
CA VAL A 59 7.06 -4.53 11.37
C VAL A 59 6.26 -3.23 11.36
N LEU A 60 5.69 -2.85 10.22
CA LEU A 60 4.88 -1.63 10.11
C LEU A 60 3.62 -1.70 10.98
N PHE A 61 2.94 -2.86 11.03
CA PHE A 61 1.77 -3.04 11.91
C PHE A 61 2.13 -2.99 13.39
N VAL A 62 3.26 -3.57 13.80
CA VAL A 62 3.73 -3.47 15.20
C VAL A 62 3.97 -2.01 15.58
N LEU A 63 4.63 -1.24 14.72
CA LEU A 63 4.87 0.19 14.95
C LEU A 63 3.56 0.99 14.98
N LEU A 64 2.65 0.72 14.05
CA LEU A 64 1.34 1.35 14.00
C LEU A 64 0.53 1.07 15.27
N LEU A 65 0.46 -0.19 15.72
CA LEU A 65 -0.30 -0.58 16.91
C LEU A 65 0.33 -0.01 18.18
N ALA A 66 1.66 -0.01 18.29
CA ALA A 66 2.36 0.63 19.40
C ALA A 66 2.06 2.13 19.47
N ALA A 67 2.14 2.83 18.34
CA ALA A 67 1.78 4.24 18.25
C ALA A 67 0.28 4.48 18.48
N ALA A 68 -0.59 3.59 18.01
CA ALA A 68 -2.03 3.67 18.27
C ALA A 68 -2.36 3.51 19.76
N THR A 69 -1.63 2.66 20.48
CA THR A 69 -1.75 2.55 21.95
C THR A 69 -1.39 3.87 22.61
N VAL A 70 -0.31 4.53 22.18
CA VAL A 70 0.07 5.86 22.69
C VAL A 70 -1.00 6.90 22.35
N GLY A 71 -1.49 6.89 21.09
CA GLY A 71 -2.56 7.77 20.65
C GLY A 71 -3.87 7.57 21.44
N TRP A 72 -4.19 6.33 21.80
CA TRP A 72 -5.34 5.98 22.63
C TRP A 72 -5.21 6.49 24.06
N LEU A 73 -4.07 6.24 24.70
CA LEU A 73 -3.82 6.63 26.08
C LEU A 73 -3.68 8.14 26.26
N GLY A 74 -3.24 8.86 25.24
CA GLY A 74 -3.09 10.31 25.28
C GLY A 74 -4.39 11.09 25.08
N VAL A 75 -5.54 10.41 24.99
CA VAL A 75 -6.86 11.05 24.88
C VAL A 75 -7.54 11.05 26.23
N ASP A 76 -7.66 12.23 26.80
CA ASP A 76 -8.52 12.46 27.96
C ASP A 76 -9.96 12.64 27.45
N ALA A 77 -10.84 11.72 27.79
CA ALA A 77 -12.27 11.78 27.47
C ALA A 77 -13.08 11.76 28.76
N PRO A 78 -13.21 12.92 29.46
CA PRO A 78 -14.05 13.03 30.65
C PRO A 78 -15.51 12.77 30.26
N GLN A 79 -16.22 11.98 31.05
CA GLN A 79 -17.64 11.74 30.84
C GLN A 79 -18.42 13.05 30.93
N GLY A 80 -19.11 13.41 29.83
CA GLY A 80 -19.99 14.60 29.78
C GLY A 80 -19.36 15.86 29.19
N GLU A 81 -18.09 15.87 28.83
CA GLU A 81 -17.47 17.00 28.13
C GLU A 81 -17.39 16.76 26.59
N VAL A 82 -17.32 17.88 25.86
CA VAL A 82 -17.11 17.82 24.42
C VAL A 82 -15.72 17.23 24.14
N TYR A 83 -15.68 16.10 23.43
CA TYR A 83 -14.43 15.45 23.02
C TYR A 83 -13.52 16.43 22.28
N LYS A 84 -12.37 16.71 22.87
CA LYS A 84 -11.32 17.53 22.24
C LYS A 84 -10.34 16.61 21.54
N PHE A 85 -10.35 16.63 20.20
CA PHE A 85 -9.41 15.85 19.41
C PHE A 85 -7.97 16.34 19.65
N PRO A 86 -7.02 15.46 20.05
CA PRO A 86 -5.68 15.90 20.44
C PRO A 86 -4.92 16.51 19.25
N SER A 87 -4.20 17.60 19.48
CA SER A 87 -3.42 18.28 18.44
C SER A 87 -2.34 17.40 17.82
N TYR A 88 -1.73 16.50 18.62
CA TYR A 88 -0.73 15.55 18.10
C TYR A 88 -1.33 14.54 17.11
N ALA A 89 -2.59 14.15 17.29
CA ALA A 89 -3.26 13.24 16.37
C ALA A 89 -3.61 13.94 15.05
N ILE A 90 -4.00 15.22 15.11
CA ILE A 90 -4.18 16.07 13.92
C ILE A 90 -2.83 16.22 13.20
N GLY A 91 -1.76 16.50 13.95
CA GLY A 91 -0.40 16.53 13.40
C GLY A 91 0.00 15.20 12.75
N GLY A 92 -0.30 14.07 13.39
CA GLY A 92 -0.09 12.73 12.85
C GLY A 92 -0.80 12.52 11.50
N LEU A 93 -2.07 12.91 11.42
CA LEU A 93 -2.85 12.83 10.18
C LEU A 93 -2.19 13.61 9.02
N PHE A 94 -1.80 14.88 9.26
CA PHE A 94 -1.18 15.70 8.20
C PHE A 94 0.21 15.20 7.83
N VAL A 95 1.02 14.77 8.80
CA VAL A 95 2.34 14.18 8.56
C VAL A 95 2.18 12.86 7.79
N GLY A 96 1.26 11.99 8.22
CA GLY A 96 0.95 10.74 7.53
C GLY A 96 0.50 11.00 6.09
N PHE A 97 -0.44 11.90 5.87
CA PHE A 97 -0.91 12.26 4.53
C PHE A 97 0.22 12.82 3.64
N GLY A 98 1.04 13.72 4.17
CA GLY A 98 2.19 14.26 3.46
C GLY A 98 3.22 13.17 3.09
N LEU A 99 3.52 12.26 4.02
CA LEU A 99 4.41 11.12 3.77
C LEU A 99 3.83 10.15 2.75
N ALA A 100 2.52 9.89 2.78
CA ALA A 100 1.86 9.01 1.80
C ALA A 100 1.97 9.58 0.38
N ILE A 101 1.73 10.88 0.21
CA ILE A 101 1.91 11.55 -1.07
C ILE A 101 3.39 11.49 -1.48
N PHE A 102 4.31 11.82 -0.59
CA PHE A 102 5.73 11.82 -0.90
C PHE A 102 6.25 10.44 -1.31
N LEU A 103 5.87 9.38 -0.58
CA LEU A 103 6.23 7.99 -0.90
C LEU A 103 5.67 7.52 -2.24
N SER A 104 4.50 8.02 -2.66
CA SER A 104 3.94 7.74 -3.99
C SER A 104 4.84 8.22 -5.12
N PHE A 105 5.62 9.31 -4.90
CA PHE A 105 6.60 9.83 -5.87
C PHE A 105 8.01 9.27 -5.67
N LYS A 106 8.37 8.82 -4.47
CA LYS A 106 9.70 8.34 -4.10
C LYS A 106 9.66 6.96 -3.42
N PRO A 107 9.21 5.89 -4.13
CA PRO A 107 9.03 4.56 -3.54
C PRO A 107 10.29 3.96 -2.92
N HIS A 108 11.48 4.31 -3.45
CA HIS A 108 12.77 3.80 -2.95
C HIS A 108 13.10 4.23 -1.51
N LEU A 109 12.44 5.29 -1.01
CA LEU A 109 12.61 5.76 0.37
C LEU A 109 11.66 5.06 1.36
N ALA A 110 10.81 4.14 0.88
CA ALA A 110 9.82 3.48 1.72
C ALA A 110 10.43 2.75 2.92
N LYS A 111 11.60 2.16 2.79
CA LYS A 111 12.31 1.49 3.89
C LYS A 111 12.51 2.39 5.11
N PHE A 112 12.72 3.69 4.91
CA PHE A 112 12.96 4.65 5.99
C PHE A 112 11.70 5.42 6.38
N LEU A 113 10.88 5.78 5.43
CA LEU A 113 9.73 6.65 5.66
C LEU A 113 8.44 5.90 5.99
N ALA A 114 8.27 4.64 5.56
CA ALA A 114 7.11 3.85 5.93
C ALA A 114 7.00 3.59 7.45
N PRO A 115 8.11 3.31 8.19
CA PRO A 115 8.05 3.28 9.66
C PRO A 115 7.62 4.60 10.30
N VAL A 116 8.08 5.74 9.78
CA VAL A 116 7.68 7.08 10.27
C VAL A 116 6.19 7.32 9.99
N TYR A 117 5.73 6.94 8.80
CA TYR A 117 4.31 6.97 8.46
C TYR A 117 3.48 6.09 9.42
N ALA A 118 3.92 4.86 9.69
CA ALA A 118 3.21 3.94 10.59
C ALA A 118 3.03 4.51 11.99
N ILE A 119 4.04 5.22 12.50
CA ILE A 119 3.97 5.90 13.80
C ILE A 119 2.99 7.09 13.72
N ALA A 120 3.10 7.95 12.73
CA ALA A 120 2.23 9.11 12.56
C ALA A 120 0.76 8.71 12.41
N GLU A 121 0.50 7.74 11.54
CA GLU A 121 -0.85 7.20 11.29
C GLU A 121 -1.38 6.46 12.53
N GLY A 122 -0.52 5.71 13.23
CA GLY A 122 -0.89 5.02 14.47
C GLY A 122 -1.41 5.97 15.55
N LEU A 123 -0.73 7.09 15.77
CA LEU A 123 -1.19 8.11 16.74
C LEU A 123 -2.60 8.63 16.39
N PHE A 124 -2.85 8.88 15.10
CA PHE A 124 -4.17 9.30 14.61
C PHE A 124 -5.23 8.21 14.79
N VAL A 125 -4.93 6.98 14.35
CA VAL A 125 -5.83 5.83 14.45
C VAL A 125 -6.17 5.52 15.90
N GLY A 126 -5.20 5.59 16.81
CA GLY A 126 -5.42 5.38 18.24
C GLY A 126 -6.37 6.43 18.84
N ALA A 127 -6.12 7.71 18.53
CA ALA A 127 -6.95 8.81 19.03
C ALA A 127 -8.39 8.74 18.48
N ILE A 128 -8.57 8.47 17.19
CA ILE A 128 -9.91 8.36 16.60
C ILE A 128 -10.65 7.12 17.10
N SER A 129 -9.95 6.00 17.29
CA SER A 129 -10.51 4.78 17.87
C SER A 129 -11.03 5.04 19.28
N LYS A 130 -10.25 5.74 20.12
CA LYS A 130 -10.69 6.14 21.48
C LYS A 130 -11.93 7.02 21.43
N ALA A 131 -12.00 7.96 20.49
CA ALA A 131 -13.18 8.79 20.30
C ALA A 131 -14.44 7.95 20.03
N TYR A 132 -14.36 6.99 19.10
CA TYR A 132 -15.49 6.10 18.82
C TYR A 132 -15.85 5.21 20.00
N GLU A 133 -14.87 4.66 20.72
CA GLU A 133 -15.08 3.80 21.88
C GLU A 133 -15.78 4.55 23.01
N THR A 134 -15.50 5.84 23.20
CA THR A 134 -16.16 6.67 24.23
C THR A 134 -17.66 6.81 23.98
N TYR A 135 -18.09 6.83 22.71
CA TYR A 135 -19.51 6.93 22.35
C TYR A 135 -20.19 5.56 22.18
N TYR A 136 -19.43 4.53 21.81
CA TYR A 136 -19.94 3.21 21.43
C TYR A 136 -19.04 2.12 22.01
N ASP A 137 -19.31 1.69 23.23
CA ASP A 137 -18.53 0.67 23.95
C ASP A 137 -18.33 -0.62 23.11
N GLY A 138 -17.10 -1.10 23.03
CA GLY A 138 -16.72 -2.31 22.30
C GLY A 138 -16.71 -2.18 20.75
N ILE A 139 -16.90 -0.99 20.18
CA ILE A 139 -16.94 -0.80 18.72
C ILE A 139 -15.57 -1.04 18.08
N VAL A 140 -14.48 -0.69 18.78
CA VAL A 140 -13.11 -0.81 18.27
C VAL A 140 -12.73 -2.28 18.10
N ILE A 141 -13.04 -3.13 19.07
CA ILE A 141 -12.79 -4.58 18.98
C ILE A 141 -13.61 -5.19 17.84
N GLN A 142 -14.87 -4.77 17.67
CA GLN A 142 -15.71 -5.24 16.58
C GLN A 142 -15.16 -4.80 15.22
N ALA A 143 -14.73 -3.55 15.07
CA ALA A 143 -14.14 -3.04 13.84
C ALA A 143 -12.83 -3.76 13.51
N ALA A 144 -11.95 -3.95 14.50
CA ALA A 144 -10.69 -4.67 14.32
C ALA A 144 -10.92 -6.12 13.92
N GLY A 145 -11.82 -6.84 14.60
CA GLY A 145 -12.20 -8.21 14.27
C GLY A 145 -12.78 -8.33 12.85
N ALA A 146 -13.69 -7.42 12.48
CA ALA A 146 -14.25 -7.38 11.13
C ALA A 146 -13.19 -7.08 10.07
N THR A 147 -12.26 -6.17 10.34
CA THR A 147 -11.15 -5.85 9.43
C THR A 147 -10.27 -7.06 9.19
N ILE A 148 -9.88 -7.78 10.26
CA ILE A 148 -9.09 -9.01 10.15
C ILE A 148 -9.86 -10.10 9.38
N ALA A 149 -11.16 -10.25 9.63
CA ALA A 149 -11.99 -11.21 8.92
C ALA A 149 -12.07 -10.89 7.42
N VAL A 150 -12.33 -9.64 7.05
CA VAL A 150 -12.36 -9.20 5.64
C VAL A 150 -10.99 -9.39 4.99
N PHE A 151 -9.91 -9.03 5.67
CA PHE A 151 -8.55 -9.24 5.17
C PHE A 151 -8.28 -10.74 4.89
N ALA A 152 -8.60 -11.62 5.84
CA ALA A 152 -8.40 -13.05 5.70
C ALA A 152 -9.25 -13.64 4.56
N VAL A 153 -10.52 -13.22 4.44
CA VAL A 153 -11.40 -13.65 3.34
C VAL A 153 -10.86 -13.16 2.00
N MET A 154 -10.46 -11.90 1.88
CA MET A 154 -9.90 -11.35 0.64
C MET A 154 -8.60 -12.06 0.24
N LEU A 155 -7.72 -12.33 1.21
CA LEU A 155 -6.50 -13.10 0.98
C LEU A 155 -6.80 -14.52 0.51
N ALA A 156 -7.77 -15.21 1.13
CA ALA A 156 -8.22 -16.54 0.73
C ALA A 156 -8.81 -16.52 -0.70
N MET A 157 -9.72 -15.59 -0.99
CA MET A 157 -10.34 -15.46 -2.32
C MET A 157 -9.30 -15.14 -3.41
N TYR A 158 -8.29 -14.34 -3.09
CA TYR A 158 -7.18 -14.06 -4.00
C TYR A 158 -6.30 -15.31 -4.21
N SER A 159 -5.90 -15.98 -3.12
CA SER A 159 -5.04 -17.18 -3.16
C SER A 159 -5.70 -18.34 -3.88
N LEU A 160 -7.00 -18.54 -3.68
CA LEU A 160 -7.80 -19.55 -4.37
C LEU A 160 -8.18 -19.16 -5.82
N ARG A 161 -7.69 -18.01 -6.30
CA ARG A 161 -7.97 -17.48 -7.65
C ARG A 161 -9.46 -17.25 -7.94
N ILE A 162 -10.31 -17.12 -6.90
CA ILE A 162 -11.72 -16.74 -7.03
C ILE A 162 -11.79 -15.29 -7.55
N ILE A 163 -11.04 -14.38 -6.95
CA ILE A 163 -10.86 -13.02 -7.46
C ILE A 163 -9.65 -13.00 -8.40
N LYS A 164 -9.90 -12.67 -9.67
CA LYS A 164 -8.87 -12.47 -10.69
C LYS A 164 -8.66 -10.98 -10.94
N VAL A 165 -7.48 -10.47 -10.62
CA VAL A 165 -7.13 -9.07 -10.87
C VAL A 165 -6.84 -8.88 -12.35
N THR A 166 -7.89 -8.60 -13.13
CA THR A 166 -7.78 -8.27 -14.55
C THR A 166 -7.48 -6.78 -14.74
N ASN A 167 -7.02 -6.39 -15.94
CA ASN A 167 -6.80 -4.97 -16.25
C ASN A 167 -8.08 -4.12 -16.14
N ARG A 168 -9.26 -4.70 -16.43
CA ARG A 168 -10.55 -4.01 -16.26
C ARG A 168 -10.86 -3.82 -14.78
N PHE A 169 -10.74 -4.87 -13.97
CA PHE A 169 -10.94 -4.82 -12.52
C PHE A 169 -10.05 -3.74 -11.89
N ARG A 170 -8.74 -3.76 -12.20
CA ARG A 170 -7.78 -2.77 -11.69
C ARG A 170 -8.19 -1.34 -12.04
N ARG A 171 -8.56 -1.05 -13.31
CA ARG A 171 -8.98 0.29 -13.74
C ARG A 171 -10.22 0.76 -12.99
N ILE A 172 -11.21 -0.12 -12.79
CA ILE A 172 -12.45 0.20 -12.08
C ILE A 172 -12.16 0.49 -10.61
N VAL A 173 -11.41 -0.37 -9.91
CA VAL A 173 -11.10 -0.19 -8.50
C VAL A 173 -10.26 1.07 -8.27
N ILE A 174 -9.21 1.30 -9.07
CA ILE A 174 -8.39 2.52 -8.96
C ILE A 174 -9.24 3.76 -9.25
N GLY A 175 -10.06 3.75 -10.32
CA GLY A 175 -10.93 4.88 -10.66
C GLY A 175 -11.95 5.19 -9.56
N ALA A 176 -12.58 4.15 -8.99
CA ALA A 176 -13.50 4.31 -7.87
C ALA A 176 -12.79 4.84 -6.61
N THR A 177 -11.59 4.32 -6.30
CA THR A 177 -10.77 4.79 -5.18
C THR A 177 -10.40 6.27 -5.34
N MET A 178 -9.97 6.69 -6.53
CA MET A 178 -9.69 8.10 -6.82
C MET A 178 -10.94 8.97 -6.69
N GLY A 179 -12.10 8.48 -7.14
CA GLY A 179 -13.38 9.18 -6.97
C GLY A 179 -13.75 9.37 -5.49
N ILE A 180 -13.61 8.34 -4.67
CA ILE A 180 -13.85 8.42 -3.22
C ILE A 180 -12.83 9.32 -2.54
N ALA A 181 -11.55 9.23 -2.88
CA ALA A 181 -10.51 10.10 -2.34
C ALA A 181 -10.78 11.57 -2.66
N LEU A 182 -11.17 11.88 -3.90
CA LEU A 182 -11.57 13.23 -4.31
C LEU A 182 -12.81 13.70 -3.53
N PHE A 183 -13.83 12.85 -3.41
CA PHE A 183 -15.04 13.15 -2.65
C PHE A 183 -14.73 13.47 -1.18
N TYR A 184 -13.89 12.68 -0.51
CA TYR A 184 -13.48 12.94 0.87
C TYR A 184 -12.62 14.20 0.98
N GLY A 185 -11.71 14.42 0.02
CA GLY A 185 -10.90 15.64 -0.03
C GLY A 185 -11.74 16.91 -0.15
N VAL A 186 -12.71 16.92 -1.08
CA VAL A 186 -13.68 18.03 -1.23
C VAL A 186 -14.51 18.20 0.03
N SER A 187 -15.00 17.11 0.63
CA SER A 187 -15.78 17.16 1.86
C SER A 187 -14.99 17.71 3.04
N MET A 188 -13.71 17.36 3.14
CA MET A 188 -12.81 17.91 4.14
C MET A 188 -12.60 19.41 3.94
N LEU A 189 -12.38 19.87 2.70
CA LEU A 189 -12.29 21.28 2.40
C LEU A 189 -13.59 22.03 2.75
N MET A 190 -14.75 21.49 2.38
CA MET A 190 -16.05 22.08 2.73
C MET A 190 -16.24 22.20 4.25
N SER A 191 -15.78 21.20 5.01
CA SER A 191 -15.88 21.23 6.48
C SER A 191 -15.05 22.34 7.12
N LEU A 192 -13.94 22.76 6.51
CA LEU A 192 -13.13 23.91 6.95
C LEU A 192 -13.90 25.23 6.81
N PHE A 193 -14.86 25.30 5.90
CA PHE A 193 -15.78 26.46 5.71
C PHE A 193 -17.13 26.30 6.45
N GLY A 194 -17.24 25.31 7.36
CA GLY A 194 -18.44 25.07 8.14
C GLY A 194 -19.56 24.31 7.41
N ALA A 195 -19.33 23.85 6.18
CA ALA A 195 -20.30 23.08 5.40
C ALA A 195 -19.95 21.58 5.49
N THR A 196 -20.74 20.80 6.23
CA THR A 196 -20.58 19.35 6.30
C THR A 196 -21.54 18.65 5.33
N PRO A 197 -21.05 17.84 4.37
CA PRO A 197 -21.93 17.06 3.50
C PRO A 197 -22.76 16.06 4.33
N PRO A 198 -24.10 16.09 4.24
CA PRO A 198 -24.97 15.27 5.09
C PRO A 198 -24.81 13.77 4.88
N PHE A 199 -24.26 13.33 3.73
CA PHE A 199 -24.09 11.92 3.37
C PHE A 199 -22.98 11.21 4.16
N ILE A 200 -21.96 11.96 4.63
CA ILE A 200 -20.80 11.37 5.33
C ILE A 200 -21.15 11.08 6.79
N SER A 201 -21.91 11.96 7.43
CA SER A 201 -22.22 11.91 8.86
C SER A 201 -23.60 11.31 9.19
N SER A 202 -24.53 11.25 8.20
CA SER A 202 -25.89 10.78 8.50
C SER A 202 -25.97 9.27 8.69
N ALA A 203 -26.72 8.84 9.72
CA ALA A 203 -27.12 7.44 9.93
C ALA A 203 -28.32 7.03 9.06
N SER A 204 -28.60 7.78 7.98
CA SER A 204 -29.62 7.42 6.99
C SER A 204 -29.30 6.12 6.27
N GLY A 205 -30.31 5.44 5.71
CA GLY A 205 -30.11 4.24 4.90
C GLY A 205 -29.12 4.46 3.74
N PHE A 206 -29.15 5.67 3.12
CA PHE A 206 -28.19 6.04 2.09
C PHE A 206 -26.77 6.19 2.65
N GLY A 207 -26.59 6.83 3.80
CA GLY A 207 -25.28 6.99 4.45
C GLY A 207 -24.65 5.66 4.88
N ILE A 208 -25.47 4.70 5.32
CA ILE A 208 -25.02 3.32 5.65
C ILE A 208 -24.64 2.58 4.36
N GLY A 209 -25.48 2.63 3.32
CA GLY A 209 -25.19 2.01 2.03
C GLY A 209 -23.90 2.56 1.39
N PHE A 210 -23.68 3.87 1.49
CA PHE A 210 -22.45 4.49 1.03
C PHE A 210 -21.22 3.98 1.81
N SER A 211 -21.27 3.92 3.15
CA SER A 211 -20.17 3.39 3.96
C SER A 211 -19.89 1.91 3.66
N PHE A 212 -20.93 1.10 3.41
CA PHE A 212 -20.77 -0.29 3.00
C PHE A 212 -20.08 -0.41 1.63
N LEU A 213 -20.45 0.45 0.67
CA LEU A 213 -19.82 0.49 -0.65
C LEU A 213 -18.35 0.87 -0.54
N VAL A 214 -18.01 1.88 0.27
CA VAL A 214 -16.61 2.32 0.44
C VAL A 214 -15.77 1.27 1.17
N ALA A 215 -16.31 0.61 2.20
CA ALA A 215 -15.65 -0.51 2.86
C ALA A 215 -15.42 -1.69 1.87
N GLY A 216 -16.39 -2.00 1.02
CA GLY A 216 -16.23 -2.98 -0.05
C GLY A 216 -15.16 -2.59 -1.07
N LEU A 217 -15.07 -1.31 -1.41
CA LEU A 217 -14.02 -0.79 -2.29
C LEU A 217 -12.64 -0.91 -1.64
N ALA A 218 -12.50 -0.60 -0.35
CA ALA A 218 -11.27 -0.81 0.41
C ALA A 218 -10.87 -2.29 0.43
N ALA A 219 -11.83 -3.21 0.61
CA ALA A 219 -11.59 -4.64 0.51
C ALA A 219 -11.07 -5.05 -0.89
N PHE A 220 -11.62 -4.50 -1.97
CA PHE A 220 -11.12 -4.78 -3.33
C PHE A 220 -9.71 -4.21 -3.57
N ASN A 221 -9.32 -3.13 -2.90
CA ASN A 221 -7.94 -2.63 -2.96
C ASN A 221 -6.96 -3.64 -2.34
N LEU A 222 -7.34 -4.39 -1.29
CA LEU A 222 -6.49 -5.49 -0.79
C LEU A 222 -6.13 -6.51 -1.88
N ALA A 223 -7.08 -6.84 -2.77
CA ALA A 223 -6.77 -7.73 -3.89
C ALA A 223 -5.76 -7.12 -4.87
N LEU A 224 -5.78 -5.79 -5.07
CA LEU A 224 -4.77 -5.10 -5.87
C LEU A 224 -3.40 -5.12 -5.19
N ASP A 225 -3.36 -4.97 -3.87
CA ASP A 225 -2.11 -5.01 -3.10
C ASP A 225 -1.49 -6.41 -3.15
N PHE A 226 -2.28 -7.47 -2.97
CA PHE A 226 -1.80 -8.86 -3.09
C PHE A 226 -1.27 -9.16 -4.50
N ASP A 227 -1.97 -8.69 -5.54
CA ASP A 227 -1.56 -8.84 -6.93
C ASP A 227 -0.27 -8.05 -7.25
N PHE A 228 -0.09 -6.88 -6.64
CA PHE A 228 1.15 -6.11 -6.76
C PHE A 228 2.32 -6.84 -6.11
N ILE A 229 2.14 -7.39 -4.90
CA ILE A 229 3.15 -8.15 -4.16
C ILE A 229 3.55 -9.42 -4.95
N GLU A 230 2.57 -10.21 -5.39
CA GLU A 230 2.83 -11.46 -6.14
C GLU A 230 3.56 -11.18 -7.46
N ARG A 231 3.12 -10.16 -8.21
CA ARG A 231 3.78 -9.79 -9.48
C ARG A 231 5.14 -9.18 -9.27
N GLY A 232 5.31 -8.33 -8.26
CA GLY A 232 6.60 -7.75 -7.93
C GLY A 232 7.65 -8.81 -7.62
N ALA A 233 7.28 -9.81 -6.81
CA ALA A 233 8.14 -10.93 -6.50
C ALA A 233 8.46 -11.79 -7.74
N LYS A 234 7.46 -12.09 -8.59
CA LYS A 234 7.66 -12.85 -9.84
C LYS A 234 8.52 -12.13 -10.88
N GLN A 235 8.45 -10.80 -10.93
CA GLN A 235 9.24 -10.00 -11.86
C GLN A 235 10.63 -9.66 -11.34
N GLY A 236 10.98 -10.10 -10.12
CA GLY A 236 12.29 -9.82 -9.52
C GLY A 236 12.51 -8.34 -9.26
N MET A 237 11.48 -7.59 -8.86
CA MET A 237 11.63 -6.18 -8.47
C MET A 237 12.70 -6.02 -7.36
N PRO A 238 13.33 -4.85 -7.22
CA PRO A 238 14.31 -4.61 -6.15
C PRO A 238 13.73 -4.85 -4.75
N GLU A 239 14.55 -5.32 -3.79
CA GLU A 239 14.17 -5.57 -2.39
C GLU A 239 13.52 -4.32 -1.73
N SER A 240 13.95 -3.12 -2.11
CA SER A 240 13.34 -1.86 -1.61
C SER A 240 11.85 -1.75 -1.88
N THR A 241 11.33 -2.45 -2.89
CA THR A 241 9.90 -2.50 -3.23
C THR A 241 9.08 -3.27 -2.18
N GLU A 242 9.70 -4.16 -1.37
CA GLU A 242 9.02 -4.85 -0.27
C GLU A 242 8.44 -3.86 0.74
N TRP A 243 9.21 -2.84 1.12
CA TRP A 243 8.76 -1.81 2.06
C TRP A 243 7.68 -0.90 1.47
N PHE A 244 7.76 -0.61 0.17
CA PHE A 244 6.73 0.15 -0.52
C PHE A 244 5.42 -0.63 -0.64
N ALA A 245 5.50 -1.92 -0.96
CA ALA A 245 4.34 -2.81 -1.01
C ALA A 245 3.70 -3.00 0.38
N ALA A 246 4.54 -3.19 1.41
CA ALA A 246 4.10 -3.27 2.81
C ALA A 246 3.40 -1.98 3.28
N PHE A 247 3.95 -0.83 2.90
CA PHE A 247 3.33 0.48 3.15
C PHE A 247 1.95 0.57 2.49
N GLY A 248 1.82 0.24 1.19
CA GLY A 248 0.55 0.26 0.49
C GLY A 248 -0.50 -0.64 1.16
N LEU A 249 -0.13 -1.87 1.47
CA LEU A 249 -1.00 -2.82 2.17
C LEU A 249 -1.46 -2.29 3.53
N MET A 250 -0.55 -1.69 4.32
CA MET A 250 -0.90 -1.10 5.61
C MET A 250 -1.91 0.06 5.44
N VAL A 251 -1.69 0.96 4.49
CA VAL A 251 -2.62 2.07 4.18
C VAL A 251 -4.01 1.53 3.87
N THR A 252 -4.10 0.50 3.03
CA THR A 252 -5.38 -0.11 2.63
C THR A 252 -6.09 -0.75 3.83
N VAL A 253 -5.37 -1.46 4.71
CA VAL A 253 -5.96 -2.08 5.91
C VAL A 253 -6.44 -1.02 6.91
N VAL A 254 -5.67 0.05 7.12
CA VAL A 254 -6.09 1.17 7.98
C VAL A 254 -7.33 1.85 7.41
N TRP A 255 -7.38 2.11 6.11
CA TRP A 255 -8.57 2.66 5.47
C TRP A 255 -9.78 1.75 5.65
N LEU A 256 -9.64 0.45 5.41
CA LEU A 256 -10.70 -0.53 5.64
C LEU A 256 -11.20 -0.50 7.10
N TYR A 257 -10.28 -0.47 8.06
CA TYR A 257 -10.61 -0.37 9.49
C TYR A 257 -11.44 0.88 9.80
N LEU A 258 -11.02 2.05 9.31
CA LEU A 258 -11.73 3.31 9.54
C LEU A 258 -13.12 3.32 8.89
N GLU A 259 -13.28 2.71 7.71
CA GLU A 259 -14.58 2.60 7.06
C GLU A 259 -15.52 1.62 7.80
N ILE A 260 -14.98 0.50 8.30
CA ILE A 260 -15.76 -0.43 9.13
C ILE A 260 -16.17 0.25 10.45
N LEU A 261 -15.25 0.96 11.09
CA LEU A 261 -15.53 1.71 12.32
C LEU A 261 -16.65 2.74 12.10
N ARG A 262 -16.57 3.50 10.98
CA ARG A 262 -17.62 4.45 10.57
C ARG A 262 -18.95 3.76 10.26
N LEU A 263 -18.92 2.62 9.56
CA LEU A 263 -20.10 1.85 9.25
C LEU A 263 -20.80 1.34 10.52
N LEU A 264 -20.03 0.75 11.45
CA LEU A 264 -20.56 0.26 12.72
C LEU A 264 -21.14 1.39 13.57
N SER A 265 -20.50 2.56 13.61
CA SER A 265 -21.03 3.71 14.34
C SER A 265 -22.37 4.17 13.80
N LYS A 266 -22.54 4.23 12.46
CA LYS A 266 -23.83 4.57 11.84
C LYS A 266 -24.92 3.53 12.12
N LEU A 267 -24.57 2.26 12.20
CA LEU A 267 -25.51 1.18 12.54
C LEU A 267 -25.98 1.28 14.00
N ARG A 268 -25.09 1.71 14.91
CA ARG A 268 -25.43 1.91 16.33
C ARG A 268 -26.18 3.21 16.62
N GLN A 269 -26.19 4.16 15.73
CA GLN A 269 -26.97 5.41 15.82
C GLN A 269 -28.46 5.23 15.47
N ARG A 270 -28.84 4.09 14.92
CA ARG A 270 -30.18 3.74 14.51
C ARG A 270 -30.94 3.05 15.63
#